data_6f282dcce21103fe56d752b75852d251
#
_entry.id   6f282dcce21103fe56d752b75852d251
#
_cell.length_a   1.000
_cell.length_b   1.000
_cell.length_c   1.000
_cell.angle_alpha   90.00
_cell.angle_beta   90.00
_cell.angle_gamma   90.00
#
_symmetry.space_group_name_H-M   'P 1'
#
loop_
_entity.id
_entity.type
_entity.pdbx_description
1 polymer ?
#
loop_
_entity_poly.entity_id
_entity_poly.type
_entity_poly.pdbx_seq_one_letter_code
_entity_poly.pdbx_strand_id
1 'polypeptide(L)'
;VEWDGMTALDWAKRNLRNESVIAMVNGAVRVIFGMDLANLSFLHFLHYLHSGGGFEKLIASHDGQQDSWVVGGAQQLCTRMVPLAGTVHTSAPVRKITQDANGVQVVSDVGAFRAKRVVVTVPIALADRIQYEPPLPTMRDQMTQRSGMGATIKVLALYQDSFWRNA
;
A
#
# COMPACT_ATOMS: atom_id res chain seq x y z
N VAL A 1 9.16 -2.91 -21.39
CA VAL A 1 9.30 -4.33 -20.99
C VAL A 1 7.95 -5.00 -21.23
N GLU A 2 7.93 -6.16 -21.91
CA GLU A 2 6.71 -6.86 -22.34
C GLU A 2 5.69 -7.07 -21.19
N TRP A 3 6.16 -7.47 -20.02
CA TRP A 3 5.31 -7.78 -18.87
C TRP A 3 4.75 -6.56 -18.13
N ASP A 4 5.29 -5.40 -18.37
CA ASP A 4 4.77 -4.14 -17.80
C ASP A 4 3.56 -3.60 -18.59
N GLY A 5 3.47 -3.99 -19.86
CA GLY A 5 2.38 -3.62 -20.76
C GLY A 5 1.12 -4.50 -20.66
N MET A 6 1.07 -5.48 -19.74
CA MET A 6 -0.08 -6.37 -19.59
C MET A 6 -0.53 -6.48 -18.12
N THR A 7 -1.81 -6.82 -17.93
CA THR A 7 -2.32 -7.12 -16.59
C THR A 7 -2.01 -8.56 -16.19
N ALA A 8 -2.04 -8.81 -14.88
CA ALA A 8 -1.90 -10.18 -14.38
C ALA A 8 -3.05 -11.08 -14.85
N LEU A 9 -4.24 -10.52 -15.10
CA LEU A 9 -5.37 -11.25 -15.70
C LEU A 9 -5.10 -11.64 -17.16
N ASP A 10 -4.53 -10.74 -17.96
CA ASP A 10 -4.20 -11.03 -19.36
C ASP A 10 -3.21 -12.17 -19.45
N TRP A 11 -2.18 -12.15 -18.61
CA TRP A 11 -1.22 -13.25 -18.53
C TRP A 11 -1.89 -14.56 -18.10
N ALA A 12 -2.75 -14.51 -17.06
CA ALA A 12 -3.43 -15.69 -16.54
C ALA A 12 -4.33 -16.32 -17.61
N LYS A 13 -5.13 -15.54 -18.34
CA LYS A 13 -5.99 -16.02 -19.43
C LYS A 13 -5.22 -16.66 -20.60
N ARG A 14 -4.01 -16.17 -20.89
CA ARG A 14 -3.17 -16.72 -21.95
C ARG A 14 -2.49 -18.02 -21.56
N ASN A 15 -2.16 -18.20 -20.28
CA ASN A 15 -1.29 -19.28 -19.82
C ASN A 15 -2.02 -20.33 -18.96
N LEU A 16 -3.13 -19.99 -18.33
CA LEU A 16 -3.94 -20.90 -17.52
C LEU A 16 -5.22 -21.28 -18.26
N ARG A 17 -5.46 -22.59 -18.38
CA ARG A 17 -6.61 -23.14 -19.10
C ARG A 17 -7.86 -23.30 -18.24
N ASN A 18 -7.72 -23.18 -16.92
CA ASN A 18 -8.80 -23.45 -15.97
C ASN A 18 -9.28 -22.14 -15.31
N GLU A 19 -10.51 -21.74 -15.60
CA GLU A 19 -11.12 -20.53 -15.05
C GLU A 19 -11.24 -20.57 -13.51
N SER A 20 -11.44 -21.75 -12.92
CA SER A 20 -11.50 -21.88 -11.46
C SER A 20 -10.16 -21.57 -10.81
N VAL A 21 -9.06 -21.93 -11.46
CA VAL A 21 -7.71 -21.56 -10.99
C VAL A 21 -7.50 -20.06 -11.07
N ILE A 22 -7.92 -19.43 -12.17
CA ILE A 22 -7.84 -17.96 -12.33
C ILE A 22 -8.67 -17.27 -11.24
N ALA A 23 -9.88 -17.76 -10.98
CA ALA A 23 -10.75 -17.21 -9.92
C ALA A 23 -10.13 -17.37 -8.52
N MET A 24 -9.51 -18.51 -8.23
CA MET A 24 -8.82 -18.76 -6.95
C MET A 24 -7.63 -17.81 -6.78
N VAL A 25 -6.79 -17.66 -7.79
CA VAL A 25 -5.65 -16.72 -7.76
C VAL A 25 -6.13 -15.28 -7.60
N ASN A 26 -7.22 -14.90 -8.30
CA ASN A 26 -7.81 -13.56 -8.15
C ASN A 26 -8.33 -13.33 -6.73
N GLY A 27 -8.93 -14.34 -6.10
CA GLY A 27 -9.33 -14.28 -4.69
C GLY A 27 -8.16 -13.99 -3.75
N ALA A 28 -7.05 -14.70 -3.91
CA ALA A 28 -5.83 -14.46 -3.14
C ALA A 28 -5.24 -13.07 -3.39
N VAL A 29 -5.22 -12.62 -4.65
CA VAL A 29 -4.74 -11.28 -5.03
C VAL A 29 -5.59 -10.18 -4.40
N ARG A 30 -6.91 -10.34 -4.35
CA ARG A 30 -7.80 -9.40 -3.65
C ARG A 30 -7.46 -9.26 -2.17
N VAL A 31 -7.08 -10.34 -1.51
CA VAL A 31 -6.66 -10.31 -0.10
C VAL A 31 -5.31 -9.59 0.07
N ILE A 32 -4.37 -9.84 -0.82
CA ILE A 32 -3.00 -9.31 -0.73
C ILE A 32 -2.94 -7.83 -1.17
N PHE A 33 -3.53 -7.50 -2.31
CA PHE A 33 -3.40 -6.18 -2.95
C PHE A 33 -4.65 -5.29 -2.77
N GLY A 34 -5.78 -5.86 -2.33
CA GLY A 34 -7.05 -5.14 -2.30
C GLY A 34 -7.59 -4.77 -3.68
N MET A 35 -7.17 -5.47 -4.74
CA MET A 35 -7.58 -5.21 -6.12
C MET A 35 -7.63 -6.50 -6.94
N ASP A 36 -8.27 -6.45 -8.10
CA ASP A 36 -8.36 -7.58 -9.02
C ASP A 36 -7.12 -7.74 -9.89
N LEU A 37 -6.87 -8.96 -10.37
CA LEU A 37 -5.84 -9.27 -11.37
C LEU A 37 -5.94 -8.37 -12.62
N ALA A 38 -7.14 -7.90 -12.97
CA ALA A 38 -7.37 -7.00 -14.09
C ALA A 38 -6.76 -5.61 -13.92
N ASN A 39 -6.57 -5.17 -12.68
CA ASN A 39 -6.05 -3.85 -12.32
C ASN A 39 -4.59 -3.89 -11.86
N LEU A 40 -3.97 -5.06 -11.89
CA LEU A 40 -2.62 -5.29 -11.40
C LEU A 40 -1.67 -5.51 -12.59
N SER A 41 -0.61 -4.71 -12.70
CA SER A 41 0.47 -4.96 -13.67
C SER A 41 1.09 -6.35 -13.40
N PHE A 42 1.29 -7.14 -14.45
CA PHE A 42 1.90 -8.45 -14.31
C PHE A 42 3.34 -8.38 -13.80
N LEU A 43 4.11 -7.39 -14.25
CA LEU A 43 5.47 -7.15 -13.76
C LEU A 43 5.47 -6.80 -12.26
N HIS A 44 4.56 -5.93 -11.82
CA HIS A 44 4.43 -5.59 -10.41
C HIS A 44 4.03 -6.81 -9.55
N PHE A 45 3.10 -7.63 -10.06
CA PHE A 45 2.71 -8.88 -9.42
C PHE A 45 3.91 -9.81 -9.23
N LEU A 46 4.70 -10.05 -10.27
CA LEU A 46 5.91 -10.88 -10.18
C LEU A 46 6.95 -10.31 -9.21
N HIS A 47 7.17 -9.00 -9.26
CA HIS A 47 8.09 -8.33 -8.33
C HIS A 47 7.66 -8.52 -6.88
N TYR A 48 6.38 -8.36 -6.61
CA TYR A 48 5.82 -8.55 -5.26
C TYR A 48 5.95 -10.01 -4.79
N LEU A 49 5.62 -10.97 -5.66
CA LEU A 49 5.80 -12.39 -5.36
C LEU A 49 7.26 -12.73 -5.03
N HIS A 50 8.18 -12.22 -5.84
CA HIS A 50 9.62 -12.44 -5.62
C HIS A 50 10.08 -11.84 -4.29
N SER A 51 9.69 -10.60 -4.00
CA SER A 51 10.04 -9.91 -2.76
C SER A 51 9.44 -10.56 -1.51
N GLY A 52 8.26 -11.17 -1.65
CA GLY A 52 7.55 -11.88 -0.56
C GLY A 52 8.03 -13.32 -0.33
N GLY A 53 8.98 -13.81 -1.13
CA GLY A 53 9.48 -15.19 -1.01
C GLY A 53 8.59 -16.24 -1.69
N GLY A 54 7.70 -15.82 -2.59
CA GLY A 54 6.80 -16.66 -3.37
C GLY A 54 5.33 -16.58 -2.93
N PHE A 55 4.45 -17.06 -3.82
CA PHE A 55 3.00 -16.98 -3.62
C PHE A 55 2.54 -17.71 -2.36
N GLU A 56 3.06 -18.90 -2.12
CA GLU A 56 2.71 -19.71 -0.94
C GLU A 56 3.01 -18.97 0.36
N LYS A 57 4.18 -18.37 0.49
CA LYS A 57 4.54 -17.60 1.68
C LYS A 57 3.66 -16.38 1.91
N LEU A 58 3.19 -15.74 0.83
CA LEU A 58 2.32 -14.57 0.94
C LEU A 58 0.93 -14.89 1.48
N ILE A 59 0.42 -16.10 1.20
CA ILE A 59 -0.93 -16.53 1.62
C ILE A 59 -0.93 -17.43 2.87
N ALA A 60 0.23 -17.98 3.25
CA ALA A 60 0.32 -18.91 4.37
C ALA A 60 0.15 -18.19 5.72
N SER A 61 -0.67 -18.78 6.58
CA SER A 61 -0.87 -18.36 7.97
C SER A 61 0.06 -19.09 8.96
N HIS A 62 0.84 -20.07 8.49
CA HIS A 62 1.85 -20.78 9.25
C HIS A 62 3.14 -20.82 8.45
N ASP A 63 4.26 -20.47 9.07
CA ASP A 63 5.57 -20.28 8.42
C ASP A 63 5.55 -19.31 7.21
N GLY A 64 4.54 -18.42 7.17
CA GLY A 64 4.34 -17.44 6.10
C GLY A 64 4.25 -16.01 6.60
N GLN A 65 3.83 -15.11 5.73
CA GLN A 65 3.76 -13.67 6.03
C GLN A 65 2.69 -13.31 7.08
N GLN A 66 1.76 -14.23 7.37
CA GLN A 66 0.67 -14.03 8.33
C GLN A 66 0.81 -14.89 9.58
N ASP A 67 1.98 -15.45 9.81
CA ASP A 67 2.26 -16.34 10.94
C ASP A 67 2.28 -15.61 12.28
N SER A 68 2.73 -14.38 12.30
CA SER A 68 2.97 -13.64 13.53
C SER A 68 2.33 -12.25 13.52
N TRP A 69 1.96 -11.79 14.70
CA TRP A 69 1.47 -10.42 14.88
C TRP A 69 2.14 -9.76 16.10
N VAL A 70 2.13 -8.43 16.11
CA VAL A 70 2.63 -7.65 17.25
C VAL A 70 1.61 -7.70 18.38
N VAL A 71 1.97 -8.24 19.53
CA VAL A 71 1.10 -8.25 20.72
C VAL A 71 0.74 -6.82 21.12
N GLY A 72 -0.55 -6.54 21.22
CA GLY A 72 -1.07 -5.18 21.46
C GLY A 72 -1.14 -4.28 20.20
N GLY A 73 -0.83 -4.84 19.01
CA GLY A 73 -0.97 -4.16 17.71
C GLY A 73 0.27 -3.42 17.25
N ALA A 74 0.44 -3.31 15.93
CA ALA A 74 1.59 -2.68 15.29
C ALA A 74 1.70 -1.17 15.55
N GLN A 75 0.60 -0.50 15.95
CA GLN A 75 0.60 0.93 16.31
C GLN A 75 1.60 1.26 17.42
N GLN A 76 1.91 0.29 18.30
CA GLN A 76 2.91 0.49 19.37
C GLN A 76 4.30 0.86 18.82
N LEU A 77 4.68 0.38 17.64
CA LEU A 77 5.95 0.74 17.02
C LEU A 77 6.01 2.25 16.79
N CYS A 78 4.98 2.80 16.15
CA CYS A 78 4.88 4.24 15.93
C CYS A 78 4.85 5.02 17.26
N THR A 79 4.04 4.59 18.23
CA THR A 79 3.89 5.26 19.53
C THR A 79 5.21 5.31 20.29
N ARG A 80 6.01 4.23 20.26
CA ARG A 80 7.32 4.18 20.92
C ARG A 80 8.39 5.00 20.19
N MET A 81 8.22 5.27 18.89
CA MET A 81 9.13 6.10 18.11
C MET A 81 8.87 7.60 18.27
N VAL A 82 7.66 8.01 18.64
CA VAL A 82 7.28 9.43 18.81
C VAL A 82 8.24 10.22 19.69
N PRO A 83 8.65 9.75 20.88
CA PRO A 83 9.61 10.49 21.72
C PRO A 83 10.98 10.69 21.07
N LEU A 84 11.35 9.86 20.08
CA LEU A 84 12.62 9.92 19.37
C LEU A 84 12.55 10.82 18.12
N ALA A 85 11.36 11.14 17.64
CA ALA A 85 11.14 11.88 16.41
C ALA A 85 11.20 13.41 16.57
N GLY A 86 11.36 13.92 17.80
CA GLY A 86 11.28 15.34 18.09
C GLY A 86 9.82 15.83 18.14
N THR A 87 9.53 16.98 17.53
CA THR A 87 8.16 17.52 17.53
C THR A 87 7.28 16.80 16.53
N VAL A 88 6.20 16.20 16.99
CA VAL A 88 5.16 15.54 16.16
C VAL A 88 3.86 16.31 16.25
N HIS A 89 3.34 16.73 15.10
CA HIS A 89 2.03 17.38 14.98
C HIS A 89 1.03 16.36 14.42
N THR A 90 0.05 15.97 15.22
CA THR A 90 -1.07 15.13 14.79
C THR A 90 -2.23 16.00 14.33
N SER A 91 -3.19 15.42 13.59
CA SER A 91 -4.34 16.16 13.03
C SER A 91 -3.94 17.41 12.23
N ALA A 92 -2.79 17.34 11.56
CA ALA A 92 -2.15 18.42 10.82
C ALA A 92 -1.98 18.06 9.33
N PRO A 93 -3.07 17.87 8.57
CA PRO A 93 -2.97 17.53 7.16
C PRO A 93 -2.16 18.57 6.39
N VAL A 94 -1.16 18.12 5.64
CA VAL A 94 -0.36 18.98 4.77
C VAL A 94 -1.18 19.32 3.52
N ARG A 95 -1.26 20.61 3.20
CA ARG A 95 -2.02 21.14 2.06
C ARG A 95 -1.10 21.56 0.91
N LYS A 96 0.03 22.18 1.25
CA LYS A 96 0.96 22.71 0.24
C LYS A 96 2.42 22.52 0.65
N ILE A 97 3.26 22.23 -0.32
CA ILE A 97 4.71 22.19 -0.17
C ILE A 97 5.31 23.10 -1.24
N THR A 98 6.00 24.15 -0.80
CA THR A 98 6.74 25.08 -1.67
C THR A 98 8.23 24.86 -1.47
N GLN A 99 8.98 24.74 -2.57
CA GLN A 99 10.42 24.51 -2.54
C GLN A 99 11.14 25.57 -3.40
N ASP A 100 12.21 26.14 -2.87
CA ASP A 100 13.10 27.05 -3.57
C ASP A 100 14.57 26.75 -3.24
N ALA A 101 15.49 27.64 -3.69
CA ALA A 101 16.92 27.52 -3.41
C ALA A 101 17.28 27.62 -1.91
N ASN A 102 16.39 28.17 -1.08
CA ASN A 102 16.62 28.40 0.36
C ASN A 102 16.04 27.27 1.23
N GLY A 103 15.27 26.35 0.64
CA GLY A 103 14.70 25.22 1.35
C GLY A 103 13.26 24.92 1.00
N VAL A 104 12.52 24.40 1.98
CA VAL A 104 11.14 23.95 1.80
C VAL A 104 10.23 24.59 2.84
N GLN A 105 9.07 25.04 2.41
CA GLN A 105 7.96 25.43 3.29
C GLN A 105 6.82 24.41 3.16
N VAL A 106 6.36 23.88 4.28
CA VAL A 106 5.24 22.96 4.38
C VAL A 106 4.10 23.69 5.07
N VAL A 107 2.96 23.81 4.40
CA VAL A 107 1.73 24.42 4.93
C VAL A 107 0.74 23.34 5.29
N SER A 108 0.27 23.35 6.53
CA SER A 108 -0.74 22.43 7.06
C SER A 108 -1.89 23.21 7.71
N ASP A 109 -2.93 22.50 8.13
CA ASP A 109 -4.08 23.10 8.81
C ASP A 109 -3.73 23.72 10.18
N VAL A 110 -2.56 23.35 10.75
CA VAL A 110 -2.11 23.88 12.06
C VAL A 110 -1.00 24.91 11.95
N GLY A 111 -0.52 25.22 10.75
CA GLY A 111 0.50 26.24 10.52
C GLY A 111 1.47 25.93 9.39
N ALA A 112 2.45 26.80 9.22
CA ALA A 112 3.51 26.69 8.23
C ALA A 112 4.85 26.34 8.91
N PHE A 113 5.57 25.41 8.33
CA PHE A 113 6.85 24.92 8.83
C PHE A 113 7.93 25.11 7.76
N ARG A 114 9.13 25.47 8.15
CA ARG A 114 10.28 25.61 7.27
C ARG A 114 11.36 24.59 7.59
N ALA A 115 11.95 24.00 6.57
CA ALA A 115 13.03 23.02 6.69
C ALA A 115 13.99 23.11 5.51
N LYS A 116 15.17 22.56 5.67
CA LYS A 116 16.11 22.42 4.54
C LYS A 116 15.63 21.38 3.53
N ARG A 117 14.95 20.34 4.00
CA ARG A 117 14.42 19.23 3.17
C ARG A 117 13.12 18.70 3.79
N VAL A 118 12.28 18.08 2.97
CA VAL A 118 11.08 17.36 3.40
C VAL A 118 11.09 15.95 2.79
N VAL A 119 10.61 14.98 3.56
CA VAL A 119 10.35 13.62 3.09
C VAL A 119 8.85 13.40 3.18
N VAL A 120 8.21 13.11 2.04
CA VAL A 120 6.79 12.82 1.95
C VAL A 120 6.61 11.30 1.96
N THR A 121 6.03 10.77 3.04
CA THR A 121 5.86 9.32 3.28
C THR A 121 4.41 8.86 3.19
N VAL A 122 3.50 9.71 2.74
CA VAL A 122 2.11 9.31 2.47
C VAL A 122 2.05 8.32 1.29
N PRO A 123 1.03 7.44 1.21
CA PRO A 123 0.85 6.58 0.04
C PRO A 123 0.88 7.37 -1.26
N ILE A 124 1.48 6.80 -2.30
CA ILE A 124 1.72 7.49 -3.58
C ILE A 124 0.43 8.11 -4.13
N ALA A 125 -0.68 7.37 -4.13
CA ALA A 125 -1.98 7.86 -4.60
C ALA A 125 -2.57 9.01 -3.76
N LEU A 126 -2.08 9.23 -2.54
CA LEU A 126 -2.50 10.33 -1.68
C LEU A 126 -1.59 11.55 -1.77
N ALA A 127 -0.38 11.38 -2.31
CA ALA A 127 0.57 12.47 -2.48
C ALA A 127 0.06 13.56 -3.45
N ASP A 128 -0.84 13.19 -4.37
CA ASP A 128 -1.49 14.10 -5.31
C ASP A 128 -2.50 15.08 -4.64
N ARG A 129 -2.88 14.81 -3.40
CA ARG A 129 -3.72 15.72 -2.61
C ARG A 129 -2.95 16.91 -2.02
N ILE A 130 -1.63 16.89 -2.12
CA ILE A 130 -0.75 17.97 -1.67
C ILE A 130 -0.42 18.85 -2.88
N GLN A 131 -0.63 20.16 -2.77
CA GLN A 131 -0.21 21.09 -3.79
C GLN A 131 1.31 21.28 -3.74
N TYR A 132 2.00 21.04 -4.85
CA TYR A 132 3.45 21.26 -4.96
C TYR A 132 3.79 22.52 -5.75
N GLU A 133 4.77 23.27 -5.27
CA GLU A 133 5.28 24.47 -5.93
C GLU A 133 6.83 24.49 -5.85
N PRO A 134 7.56 24.43 -6.97
CA PRO A 134 7.03 24.23 -8.34
C PRO A 134 6.32 22.87 -8.46
N PRO A 135 5.50 22.67 -9.53
CA PRO A 135 4.85 21.41 -9.81
C PRO A 135 5.86 20.26 -9.87
N LEU A 136 5.45 19.07 -9.49
CA LEU A 136 6.28 17.86 -9.61
C LEU A 136 6.63 17.60 -11.09
N PRO A 137 7.77 16.96 -11.38
CA PRO A 137 8.10 16.54 -12.73
C PRO A 137 6.98 15.69 -13.33
N THR A 138 6.66 15.89 -14.61
CA THR A 138 5.53 15.25 -15.29
C THR A 138 5.46 13.73 -15.10
N MET A 139 6.61 13.05 -15.16
CA MET A 139 6.66 11.60 -14.94
C MET A 139 6.27 11.19 -13.51
N ARG A 140 6.65 12.00 -12.53
CA ARG A 140 6.28 11.78 -11.12
C ARG A 140 4.79 12.00 -10.89
N ASP A 141 4.25 13.07 -11.49
CA ASP A 141 2.84 13.41 -11.43
C ASP A 141 1.97 12.31 -12.07
N GLN A 142 2.32 11.86 -13.27
CA GLN A 142 1.65 10.74 -13.94
C GLN A 142 1.70 9.44 -13.14
N MET A 143 2.83 9.14 -12.48
CA MET A 143 2.94 7.96 -11.63
C MET A 143 1.94 8.04 -10.45
N THR A 144 1.84 9.21 -9.81
CA THR A 144 0.92 9.44 -8.70
C THR A 144 -0.54 9.24 -9.12
N GLN A 145 -0.94 9.79 -10.27
CA GLN A 145 -2.29 9.66 -10.81
C GLN A 145 -2.66 8.23 -11.24
N ARG A 146 -1.68 7.43 -11.65
CA ARG A 146 -1.89 6.03 -12.09
C ARG A 146 -1.75 5.01 -10.97
N SER A 147 -1.25 5.40 -9.80
CA SER A 147 -1.08 4.50 -8.66
C SER A 147 -2.40 4.34 -7.92
N GLY A 148 -3.04 3.20 -8.07
CA GLY A 148 -4.26 2.85 -7.34
C GLY A 148 -3.99 2.52 -5.87
N MET A 149 -4.99 2.78 -5.03
CA MET A 149 -5.06 2.23 -3.66
C MET A 149 -5.91 0.98 -3.67
N GLY A 150 -5.47 -0.06 -2.96
CA GLY A 150 -6.32 -1.23 -2.71
C GLY A 150 -7.55 -0.85 -1.88
N ALA A 151 -8.68 -1.54 -2.13
CA ALA A 151 -9.91 -1.39 -1.36
C ALA A 151 -10.31 -2.74 -0.76
N THR A 152 -10.31 -2.82 0.57
CA THR A 152 -10.64 -4.06 1.29
C THR A 152 -11.56 -3.74 2.47
N ILE A 153 -12.61 -4.54 2.62
CA ILE A 153 -13.47 -4.53 3.80
C ILE A 153 -13.19 -5.81 4.59
N LYS A 154 -12.77 -5.67 5.85
CA LYS A 154 -12.55 -6.78 6.76
C LYS A 154 -13.66 -6.82 7.80
N VAL A 155 -14.38 -7.94 7.85
CA VAL A 155 -15.41 -8.20 8.85
C VAL A 155 -14.89 -9.22 9.83
N LEU A 156 -14.92 -8.90 11.12
CA LEU A 156 -14.58 -9.82 12.21
C LEU A 156 -15.85 -10.14 13.00
N ALA A 157 -16.17 -11.44 13.10
CA ALA A 157 -17.25 -11.94 13.93
C ALA A 157 -16.66 -12.72 15.10
N LEU A 158 -17.04 -12.34 16.31
CA LEU A 158 -16.65 -13.03 17.54
C LEU A 158 -17.80 -13.92 18.00
N TYR A 159 -17.51 -15.18 18.26
CA TYR A 159 -18.45 -16.15 18.78
C TYR A 159 -18.00 -16.62 20.14
N GLN A 160 -18.95 -16.97 21.03
CA GLN A 160 -18.66 -17.52 22.35
C GLN A 160 -18.01 -18.90 22.24
N ASP A 161 -18.50 -19.72 21.30
CA ASP A 161 -18.02 -21.09 21.06
C ASP A 161 -17.58 -21.27 19.60
N SER A 162 -16.58 -22.12 19.39
CA SER A 162 -16.09 -22.51 18.08
C SER A 162 -16.95 -23.62 17.45
N PHE A 163 -18.25 -23.34 17.22
CA PHE A 163 -19.24 -24.32 16.76
C PHE A 163 -18.82 -25.05 15.46
N TRP A 164 -18.04 -24.40 14.61
CA TRP A 164 -17.53 -24.98 13.37
C TRP A 164 -16.54 -26.11 13.55
N ARG A 165 -16.03 -26.35 14.79
CA ARG A 165 -15.15 -27.49 15.10
C ARG A 165 -15.92 -28.76 15.43
N ASN A 166 -17.22 -28.64 15.65
CA ASN A 166 -18.12 -29.73 16.02
C ASN A 166 -19.05 -30.16 14.87
N ALA A 167 -18.81 -29.62 13.65
CA ALA A 167 -19.56 -29.90 12.43
C ALA A 167 -18.90 -30.99 11.59
#